data_9764a270d9c03ff05b0f948b85d3ea75
#
_entry.id   9764a270d9c03ff05b0f948b85d3ea75
#
_cell.length_a   1.000
_cell.length_b   1.000
_cell.length_c   1.000
_cell.angle_alpha   90.00
_cell.angle_beta   90.00
_cell.angle_gamma   90.00
#
_symmetry.space_group_name_H-M   'P 1'
#
loop_
_entity.id
_entity.type
_entity.pdbx_description
1 polymer ?
#
loop_
_entity_poly.entity_id
_entity_poly.type
_entity_poly.pdbx_seq_one_letter_code
_entity_poly.pdbx_strand_id
1 'polypeptide(L)'
;MGIRLENLVVKFGDFNAINNITLQIPKGKLVSLLGPSGSGKSTTLFTISGIHKPFSGKIFFGDKDVTGLEPEELGIGLVFQNYALYPHMTVRENIMFPLKNLKWNKEEAEKRVIEVAEIVKIANQLDKKPAQLSGGQQQRVAIARALAKKPDILLLDEPLSNLDTKLRVETRQEIRRIQKETGVTAIFVTHDQEEAMCISDEIVLMKDGAIQQVSSPTDIYMNPINKFVASFIGSPEMNFINVDLKDGVGTLDTLTMENLPKNKNKAIIGVRAEDFEVAEKGLNTKVVTVEILGRERLLTLEHAGKEYKMLVYR
;
A
#
# COMPACT_ATOMS: atom_id res chain seq x y z
N MET A 1 16.07 5.53 10.00
CA MET A 1 15.67 4.77 11.21
C MET A 1 14.63 3.72 10.82
N GLY A 2 14.67 2.49 11.37
CA GLY A 2 13.62 1.46 11.13
C GLY A 2 12.48 1.61 12.13
N ILE A 3 11.33 0.95 11.84
CA ILE A 3 10.16 0.96 12.73
C ILE A 3 9.87 -0.48 13.15
N ARG A 4 9.55 -0.70 14.43
CA ARG A 4 9.14 -2.01 14.94
C ARG A 4 7.89 -1.84 15.83
N LEU A 5 6.86 -2.60 15.48
CA LEU A 5 5.62 -2.73 16.24
C LEU A 5 5.62 -4.07 16.95
N GLU A 6 5.29 -4.11 18.23
CA GLU A 6 5.21 -5.34 19.02
C GLU A 6 3.84 -5.47 19.66
N ASN A 7 3.10 -6.50 19.27
CA ASN A 7 1.80 -6.87 19.82
C ASN A 7 0.83 -5.67 19.92
N LEU A 8 0.82 -4.80 18.89
CA LEU A 8 0.09 -3.55 18.89
C LEU A 8 -1.41 -3.78 18.82
N VAL A 9 -2.16 -3.21 19.75
CA VAL A 9 -3.63 -3.22 19.80
C VAL A 9 -4.13 -1.80 19.90
N VAL A 10 -5.10 -1.46 19.05
CA VAL A 10 -5.79 -0.15 19.10
C VAL A 10 -7.29 -0.37 19.16
N LYS A 11 -7.95 0.30 20.10
CA LYS A 11 -9.38 0.18 20.33
C LYS A 11 -10.08 1.54 20.24
N PHE A 12 -11.29 1.54 19.70
CA PHE A 12 -12.24 2.65 19.78
C PHE A 12 -13.53 2.13 20.40
N GLY A 13 -13.72 2.44 21.69
CA GLY A 13 -14.75 1.79 22.49
C GLY A 13 -14.53 0.27 22.55
N ASP A 14 -15.54 -0.50 22.17
CA ASP A 14 -15.47 -1.97 22.13
C ASP A 14 -14.88 -2.53 20.83
N PHE A 15 -14.63 -1.67 19.83
CA PHE A 15 -14.12 -2.09 18.52
C PHE A 15 -12.59 -2.14 18.50
N ASN A 16 -12.04 -3.30 18.16
CA ASN A 16 -10.61 -3.47 17.92
C ASN A 16 -10.27 -3.07 16.49
N ALA A 17 -9.77 -1.86 16.28
CA ALA A 17 -9.34 -1.37 14.96
C ALA A 17 -8.01 -2.00 14.54
N ILE A 18 -7.13 -2.31 15.48
CA ILE A 18 -5.90 -3.06 15.30
C ILE A 18 -5.89 -4.19 16.33
N ASN A 19 -5.63 -5.41 15.84
CA ASN A 19 -5.71 -6.61 16.64
C ASN A 19 -4.36 -7.34 16.68
N ASN A 20 -3.55 -7.00 17.68
CA ASN A 20 -2.29 -7.68 18.02
C ASN A 20 -1.31 -7.81 16.83
N ILE A 21 -0.99 -6.70 16.18
CA ILE A 21 -0.03 -6.72 15.09
C ILE A 21 1.41 -6.61 15.57
N THR A 22 2.29 -7.42 14.98
CA THR A 22 3.75 -7.32 15.11
C THR A 22 4.33 -7.15 13.72
N LEU A 23 5.13 -6.09 13.53
CA LEU A 23 5.65 -5.70 12.22
C LEU A 23 7.02 -5.06 12.37
N GLN A 24 7.93 -5.39 11.46
CA GLN A 24 9.21 -4.71 11.35
C GLN A 24 9.34 -4.05 9.98
N ILE A 25 9.64 -2.76 9.96
CA ILE A 25 9.88 -1.96 8.74
C ILE A 25 11.36 -1.60 8.72
N PRO A 26 12.14 -2.13 7.78
CA PRO A 26 13.58 -1.89 7.71
C PRO A 26 13.91 -0.41 7.38
N LYS A 27 15.05 0.07 7.88
CA LYS A 27 15.54 1.42 7.58
C LYS A 27 15.71 1.64 6.07
N GLY A 28 15.25 2.81 5.59
CA GLY A 28 15.41 3.22 4.20
C GLY A 28 14.54 2.46 3.19
N LYS A 29 13.58 1.65 3.66
CA LYS A 29 12.60 0.97 2.81
C LYS A 29 11.32 1.77 2.70
N LEU A 30 10.62 1.56 1.59
CA LEU A 30 9.24 1.99 1.41
C LEU A 30 8.33 0.77 1.55
N VAL A 31 7.49 0.78 2.57
CA VAL A 31 6.57 -0.31 2.88
C VAL A 31 5.14 0.17 2.70
N SER A 32 4.34 -0.54 1.90
CA SER A 32 2.92 -0.23 1.76
C SER A 32 2.07 -1.01 2.75
N LEU A 33 1.15 -0.30 3.43
CA LEU A 33 0.02 -0.91 4.12
C LEU A 33 -1.14 -0.99 3.13
N LEU A 34 -1.49 -2.18 2.69
CA LEU A 34 -2.51 -2.47 1.68
C LEU A 34 -3.68 -3.23 2.31
N GLY A 35 -4.88 -3.08 1.77
CA GLY A 35 -6.05 -3.85 2.18
C GLY A 35 -7.35 -3.11 1.95
N PRO A 36 -8.50 -3.76 2.13
CA PRO A 36 -9.82 -3.15 1.95
C PRO A 36 -10.05 -1.99 2.91
N SER A 37 -11.09 -1.19 2.64
CA SER A 37 -11.52 -0.14 3.57
C SER A 37 -11.88 -0.75 4.94
N GLY A 38 -11.50 -0.05 6.02
CA GLY A 38 -11.72 -0.55 7.38
C GLY A 38 -10.75 -1.62 7.88
N SER A 39 -9.71 -1.99 7.11
CA SER A 39 -8.73 -3.01 7.55
C SER A 39 -7.70 -2.54 8.59
N GLY A 40 -7.74 -1.26 9.01
CA GLY A 40 -6.87 -0.72 10.04
C GLY A 40 -5.61 0.02 9.55
N LYS A 41 -5.43 0.21 8.24
CA LYS A 41 -4.22 0.84 7.64
C LYS A 41 -3.93 2.24 8.18
N SER A 42 -4.85 3.19 8.00
CA SER A 42 -4.70 4.56 8.49
C SER A 42 -4.63 4.61 10.02
N THR A 43 -5.37 3.75 10.72
CA THR A 43 -5.26 3.62 12.17
C THR A 43 -3.85 3.21 12.59
N THR A 44 -3.24 2.23 11.90
CA THR A 44 -1.85 1.82 12.15
C THR A 44 -0.90 3.00 11.91
N LEU A 45 -1.05 3.69 10.78
CA LEU A 45 -0.22 4.85 10.45
C LEU A 45 -0.37 5.97 11.48
N PHE A 46 -1.59 6.32 11.89
CA PHE A 46 -1.84 7.35 12.91
C PHE A 46 -1.38 6.93 14.31
N THR A 47 -1.36 5.64 14.60
CA THR A 47 -0.77 5.15 15.86
C THR A 47 0.75 5.27 15.85
N ILE A 48 1.41 4.95 14.74
CA ILE A 48 2.85 5.16 14.57
C ILE A 48 3.21 6.66 14.66
N SER A 49 2.32 7.53 14.19
CA SER A 49 2.52 8.99 14.26
C SER A 49 2.22 9.61 15.62
N GLY A 50 1.79 8.84 16.61
CA GLY A 50 1.44 9.32 17.96
C GLY A 50 0.07 9.99 18.07
N ILE A 51 -0.68 10.15 16.96
CA ILE A 51 -2.03 10.74 16.95
C ILE A 51 -3.02 9.83 17.68
N HIS A 52 -2.91 8.51 17.49
CA HIS A 52 -3.67 7.53 18.26
C HIS A 52 -2.76 6.85 19.27
N LYS A 53 -3.20 6.78 20.51
CA LYS A 53 -2.46 6.02 21.54
C LYS A 53 -2.90 4.55 21.45
N PRO A 54 -1.95 3.60 21.49
CA PRO A 54 -2.29 2.19 21.51
C PRO A 54 -2.95 1.80 22.84
N PHE A 55 -3.87 0.84 22.80
CA PHE A 55 -4.44 0.23 24.00
C PHE A 55 -3.40 -0.68 24.67
N SER A 56 -2.61 -1.41 23.90
CA SER A 56 -1.48 -2.23 24.37
C SER A 56 -0.46 -2.42 23.25
N GLY A 57 0.70 -2.99 23.58
CA GLY A 57 1.82 -3.18 22.68
C GLY A 57 2.79 -2.02 22.72
N LYS A 58 3.82 -2.08 21.86
CA LYS A 58 4.91 -1.11 21.82
C LYS A 58 5.28 -0.71 20.40
N ILE A 59 5.78 0.52 20.28
CA ILE A 59 6.30 1.11 19.04
C ILE A 59 7.74 1.54 19.27
N PHE A 60 8.63 1.10 18.39
CA PHE A 60 10.04 1.45 18.45
C PHE A 60 10.50 2.14 17.16
N PHE A 61 11.29 3.19 17.29
CA PHE A 61 12.06 3.78 16.21
C PHE A 61 13.54 3.45 16.43
N GLY A 62 14.09 2.53 15.61
CA GLY A 62 15.33 1.86 15.94
C GLY A 62 15.20 1.10 17.27
N ASP A 63 16.05 1.43 18.24
CA ASP A 63 16.01 0.83 19.58
C ASP A 63 15.24 1.66 20.60
N LYS A 64 14.78 2.87 20.23
CA LYS A 64 14.05 3.78 21.12
C LYS A 64 12.58 3.39 21.19
N ASP A 65 12.08 3.11 22.41
CA ASP A 65 10.63 2.99 22.67
C ASP A 65 10.00 4.40 22.57
N VAL A 66 9.05 4.55 21.64
CA VAL A 66 8.36 5.82 21.35
C VAL A 66 6.86 5.75 21.63
N THR A 67 6.38 4.69 22.23
CA THR A 67 4.95 4.36 22.42
C THR A 67 4.16 5.48 23.09
N GLY A 68 4.75 6.15 24.07
CA GLY A 68 4.10 7.21 24.85
C GLY A 68 4.38 8.64 24.37
N LEU A 69 5.23 8.83 23.36
CA LEU A 69 5.64 10.15 22.90
C LEU A 69 4.52 10.87 22.14
N GLU A 70 4.51 12.20 22.22
CA GLU A 70 3.61 13.03 21.43
C GLU A 70 4.14 13.20 19.99
N PRO A 71 3.27 13.50 18.99
CA PRO A 71 3.64 13.58 17.57
C PRO A 71 4.81 14.52 17.28
N GLU A 72 4.93 15.63 18.01
CA GLU A 72 6.02 16.60 17.84
C GLU A 72 7.39 16.09 18.32
N GLU A 73 7.40 15.11 19.22
CA GLU A 73 8.62 14.50 19.77
C GLU A 73 9.17 13.37 18.91
N LEU A 74 8.34 12.84 17.99
CA LEU A 74 8.69 11.67 17.15
C LEU A 74 9.64 12.00 15.99
N GLY A 75 9.72 13.27 15.59
CA GLY A 75 10.61 13.69 14.50
C GLY A 75 10.22 13.13 13.12
N ILE A 76 9.00 12.68 12.92
CA ILE A 76 8.49 12.09 11.67
C ILE A 76 7.90 13.14 10.72
N GLY A 77 7.85 12.84 9.42
CA GLY A 77 7.05 13.56 8.43
C GLY A 77 5.72 12.84 8.22
N LEU A 78 4.60 13.58 8.19
CA LEU A 78 3.27 13.03 7.92
C LEU A 78 2.60 13.82 6.79
N VAL A 79 2.05 13.09 5.82
CA VAL A 79 1.22 13.60 4.72
C VAL A 79 -0.15 12.98 4.83
N PHE A 80 -1.17 13.80 5.02
CA PHE A 80 -2.56 13.39 5.08
C PHE A 80 -3.18 13.22 3.69
N GLN A 81 -4.24 12.45 3.58
CA GLN A 81 -5.00 12.19 2.35
C GLN A 81 -5.46 13.47 1.65
N ASN A 82 -5.87 14.50 2.40
CA ASN A 82 -6.29 15.81 1.89
C ASN A 82 -5.15 16.83 1.82
N TYR A 83 -3.89 16.36 1.93
CA TYR A 83 -2.66 17.17 1.97
C TYR A 83 -2.54 18.12 3.16
N ALA A 84 -3.63 18.52 3.80
CA ALA A 84 -3.73 19.42 4.95
C ALA A 84 -2.87 20.69 4.80
N LEU A 85 -2.84 21.30 3.61
CA LEU A 85 -2.11 22.54 3.38
C LEU A 85 -2.83 23.72 4.04
N TYR A 86 -2.08 24.70 4.51
CA TYR A 86 -2.62 25.95 5.02
C TYR A 86 -3.03 26.85 3.85
N PRO A 87 -4.34 27.06 3.59
CA PRO A 87 -4.81 27.66 2.33
C PRO A 87 -4.48 29.16 2.22
N HIS A 88 -4.28 29.83 3.35
CA HIS A 88 -3.93 31.26 3.44
C HIS A 88 -2.44 31.53 3.26
N MET A 89 -1.60 30.50 3.42
CA MET A 89 -0.14 30.55 3.28
C MET A 89 0.30 30.24 1.86
N THR A 90 1.41 30.83 1.42
CA THR A 90 2.10 30.44 0.17
C THR A 90 2.75 29.06 0.31
N VAL A 91 3.24 28.49 -0.80
CA VAL A 91 4.04 27.25 -0.80
C VAL A 91 5.25 27.39 0.11
N ARG A 92 6.00 28.51 -0.04
CA ARG A 92 7.14 28.84 0.82
C ARG A 92 6.77 28.82 2.30
N GLU A 93 5.70 29.49 2.66
CA GLU A 93 5.22 29.57 4.04
C GLU A 93 4.75 28.21 4.59
N ASN A 94 4.06 27.40 3.77
CA ASN A 94 3.69 26.04 4.14
C ASN A 94 4.90 25.17 4.49
N ILE A 95 5.96 25.23 3.66
CA ILE A 95 7.20 24.45 3.88
C ILE A 95 7.99 25.02 5.07
N MET A 96 8.00 26.33 5.23
CA MET A 96 8.69 27.05 6.31
C MET A 96 8.06 26.79 7.69
N PHE A 97 6.74 26.53 7.75
CA PHE A 97 5.98 26.46 8.99
C PHE A 97 6.57 25.50 10.04
N PRO A 98 6.87 24.22 9.74
CA PRO A 98 7.46 23.32 10.71
C PRO A 98 8.85 23.76 11.18
N LEU A 99 9.63 24.44 10.35
CA LEU A 99 10.96 24.94 10.70
C LEU A 99 10.88 26.10 11.70
N LYS A 100 9.90 27.01 11.54
CA LYS A 100 9.61 28.08 12.50
C LYS A 100 9.24 27.52 13.87
N ASN A 101 8.39 26.49 13.90
CA ASN A 101 7.99 25.85 15.17
C ASN A 101 9.18 25.19 15.86
N LEU A 102 10.13 24.65 15.12
CA LEU A 102 11.39 24.10 15.63
C LEU A 102 12.45 25.16 15.92
N LYS A 103 12.10 26.47 15.80
CA LYS A 103 12.97 27.63 16.06
C LYS A 103 14.29 27.62 15.26
N TRP A 104 14.24 27.14 14.02
CA TRP A 104 15.40 27.20 13.12
C TRP A 104 15.79 28.66 12.85
N ASN A 105 17.09 28.91 12.64
CA ASN A 105 17.56 30.19 12.14
C ASN A 105 16.91 30.53 10.80
N LYS A 106 16.52 31.81 10.60
CA LYS A 106 15.77 32.22 9.40
C LYS A 106 16.49 31.93 8.08
N GLU A 107 17.82 32.14 8.05
CA GLU A 107 18.61 31.88 6.83
C GLU A 107 18.74 30.41 6.53
N GLU A 108 18.95 29.57 7.56
CA GLU A 108 19.01 28.13 7.42
C GLU A 108 17.65 27.54 7.00
N ALA A 109 16.56 28.04 7.60
CA ALA A 109 15.21 27.64 7.23
C ALA A 109 14.89 28.00 5.79
N GLU A 110 15.26 29.19 5.31
CA GLU A 110 15.06 29.60 3.91
C GLU A 110 15.87 28.73 2.93
N LYS A 111 17.14 28.45 3.22
CA LYS A 111 17.94 27.49 2.43
C LYS A 111 17.29 26.12 2.37
N ARG A 112 16.77 25.65 3.50
CA ARG A 112 16.09 24.36 3.57
C ARG A 112 14.77 24.33 2.77
N VAL A 113 14.00 25.42 2.78
CA VAL A 113 12.79 25.55 1.95
C VAL A 113 13.12 25.41 0.47
N ILE A 114 14.17 26.08 0.00
CA ILE A 114 14.62 26.00 -1.40
C ILE A 114 15.05 24.56 -1.72
N GLU A 115 15.92 23.98 -0.90
CA GLU A 115 16.42 22.60 -1.06
C GLU A 115 15.28 21.59 -1.21
N VAL A 116 14.29 21.59 -0.30
CA VAL A 116 13.18 20.62 -0.39
C VAL A 116 12.25 20.93 -1.56
N ALA A 117 12.06 22.20 -1.92
CA ALA A 117 11.28 22.58 -3.09
C ALA A 117 11.92 22.09 -4.40
N GLU A 118 13.25 22.07 -4.48
CA GLU A 118 14.00 21.50 -5.61
C GLU A 118 13.85 19.97 -5.64
N ILE A 119 14.01 19.28 -4.49
CA ILE A 119 13.84 17.83 -4.38
C ILE A 119 12.48 17.39 -4.94
N VAL A 120 11.39 18.11 -4.61
CA VAL A 120 10.04 17.76 -5.09
C VAL A 120 9.63 18.51 -6.37
N LYS A 121 10.56 19.25 -7.02
CA LYS A 121 10.38 19.97 -8.29
C LYS A 121 9.24 20.99 -8.29
N ILE A 122 9.16 21.83 -7.25
CA ILE A 122 8.19 22.93 -7.12
C ILE A 122 8.84 24.28 -6.82
N ALA A 123 10.14 24.43 -7.01
CA ALA A 123 10.86 25.67 -6.69
C ALA A 123 10.26 26.91 -7.40
N ASN A 124 9.72 26.74 -8.61
CA ASN A 124 9.06 27.81 -9.37
C ASN A 124 7.63 28.14 -8.89
N GLN A 125 7.12 27.48 -7.85
CA GLN A 125 5.79 27.68 -7.31
C GLN A 125 5.77 28.30 -5.89
N LEU A 126 6.95 28.64 -5.35
CA LEU A 126 7.13 29.02 -3.93
C LEU A 126 6.24 30.19 -3.49
N ASP A 127 5.91 31.11 -4.37
CA ASP A 127 5.13 32.32 -4.05
C ASP A 127 3.62 32.15 -4.32
N LYS A 128 3.19 30.98 -4.84
CA LYS A 128 1.79 30.67 -5.06
C LYS A 128 1.12 30.17 -3.79
N LYS A 129 -0.21 30.32 -3.73
CA LYS A 129 -1.08 29.71 -2.70
C LYS A 129 -1.62 28.35 -3.17
N PRO A 130 -2.03 27.46 -2.26
CA PRO A 130 -2.55 26.14 -2.60
C PRO A 130 -3.67 26.16 -3.65
N ALA A 131 -4.60 27.11 -3.59
CA ALA A 131 -5.69 27.23 -4.57
C ALA A 131 -5.23 27.51 -6.02
N GLN A 132 -3.98 27.90 -6.23
CA GLN A 132 -3.39 28.18 -7.56
C GLN A 132 -2.60 26.97 -8.10
N LEU A 133 -2.64 25.82 -7.42
CA LEU A 133 -1.86 24.63 -7.72
C LEU A 133 -2.77 23.49 -8.17
N SER A 134 -2.28 22.63 -9.08
CA SER A 134 -2.89 21.35 -9.36
C SER A 134 -2.81 20.39 -8.15
N GLY A 135 -3.65 19.35 -8.11
CA GLY A 135 -3.62 18.36 -7.04
C GLY A 135 -2.24 17.73 -6.83
N GLY A 136 -1.55 17.35 -7.91
CA GLY A 136 -0.18 16.82 -7.80
C GLY A 136 0.84 17.84 -7.30
N GLN A 137 0.67 19.14 -7.63
CA GLN A 137 1.53 20.19 -7.07
C GLN A 137 1.25 20.39 -5.56
N GLN A 138 -0.02 20.39 -5.14
CA GLN A 138 -0.39 20.46 -3.73
C GLN A 138 0.19 19.29 -2.93
N GLN A 139 0.15 18.09 -3.48
CA GLN A 139 0.76 16.92 -2.87
C GLN A 139 2.27 17.08 -2.72
N ARG A 140 2.99 17.57 -3.74
CA ARG A 140 4.42 17.85 -3.65
C ARG A 140 4.73 18.88 -2.56
N VAL A 141 3.89 19.89 -2.40
CA VAL A 141 4.02 20.86 -1.27
C VAL A 141 3.86 20.15 0.07
N ALA A 142 2.89 19.24 0.23
CA ALA A 142 2.70 18.50 1.46
C ALA A 142 3.89 17.58 1.78
N ILE A 143 4.45 16.92 0.77
CA ILE A 143 5.68 16.12 0.91
C ILE A 143 6.87 17.00 1.28
N ALA A 144 7.06 18.15 0.61
CA ALA A 144 8.13 19.10 0.93
C ALA A 144 8.03 19.59 2.38
N ARG A 145 6.82 19.95 2.84
CA ARG A 145 6.56 20.35 4.21
C ARG A 145 6.92 19.25 5.21
N ALA A 146 6.56 17.99 4.91
CA ALA A 146 6.89 16.84 5.74
C ALA A 146 8.41 16.59 5.79
N LEU A 147 9.12 16.75 4.66
CA LEU A 147 10.57 16.58 4.54
C LEU A 147 11.39 17.76 5.09
N ALA A 148 10.79 18.93 5.28
CA ALA A 148 11.51 20.15 5.68
C ALA A 148 12.34 19.96 6.96
N LYS A 149 11.79 19.27 7.95
CA LYS A 149 12.46 19.01 9.23
C LYS A 149 13.46 17.83 9.22
N LYS A 150 13.84 17.32 8.04
CA LYS A 150 14.76 16.18 7.84
C LYS A 150 14.34 14.95 8.65
N PRO A 151 13.11 14.43 8.48
CA PRO A 151 12.66 13.29 9.25
C PRO A 151 13.39 12.00 8.82
N ASP A 152 13.59 11.07 9.76
CA ASP A 152 14.04 9.70 9.46
C ASP A 152 12.92 8.83 8.89
N ILE A 153 11.67 9.18 9.17
CA ILE A 153 10.46 8.41 8.83
C ILE A 153 9.45 9.34 8.15
N LEU A 154 8.91 8.89 7.01
CA LEU A 154 7.85 9.57 6.26
C LEU A 154 6.59 8.70 6.21
N LEU A 155 5.49 9.23 6.68
CA LEU A 155 4.19 8.57 6.69
C LEU A 155 3.27 9.23 5.65
N LEU A 156 2.67 8.42 4.77
CA LEU A 156 1.84 8.88 3.66
C LEU A 156 0.49 8.17 3.73
N ASP A 157 -0.58 8.89 4.09
CA ASP A 157 -1.94 8.35 4.19
C ASP A 157 -2.70 8.60 2.89
N GLU A 158 -2.91 7.56 2.09
CA GLU A 158 -3.61 7.56 0.80
C GLU A 158 -3.24 8.77 -0.10
N PRO A 159 -1.96 9.04 -0.33
CA PRO A 159 -1.54 10.32 -0.93
C PRO A 159 -1.95 10.49 -2.39
N LEU A 160 -2.39 9.42 -3.08
CA LEU A 160 -2.75 9.44 -4.51
C LEU A 160 -4.26 9.41 -4.75
N SER A 161 -5.09 9.27 -3.72
CA SER A 161 -6.54 9.05 -3.85
C SER A 161 -7.29 10.17 -4.56
N ASN A 162 -6.81 11.42 -4.44
CA ASN A 162 -7.46 12.61 -4.99
C ASN A 162 -6.93 13.02 -6.38
N LEU A 163 -6.20 12.14 -7.07
CA LEU A 163 -5.58 12.42 -8.36
C LEU A 163 -6.23 11.61 -9.48
N ASP A 164 -6.29 12.21 -10.69
CA ASP A 164 -6.64 11.47 -11.90
C ASP A 164 -5.60 10.41 -12.26
N THR A 165 -5.98 9.45 -13.09
CA THR A 165 -5.16 8.26 -13.40
C THR A 165 -3.77 8.61 -13.93
N LYS A 166 -3.65 9.60 -14.82
CA LYS A 166 -2.34 9.98 -15.39
C LYS A 166 -1.45 10.61 -14.33
N LEU A 167 -2.00 11.57 -13.59
CA LEU A 167 -1.26 12.27 -12.55
C LEU A 167 -0.88 11.33 -11.40
N ARG A 168 -1.71 10.32 -11.10
CA ARG A 168 -1.44 9.28 -10.11
C ARG A 168 -0.17 8.49 -10.46
N VAL A 169 -0.02 8.05 -11.71
CA VAL A 169 1.16 7.32 -12.18
C VAL A 169 2.42 8.18 -12.06
N GLU A 170 2.37 9.43 -12.54
CA GLU A 170 3.50 10.35 -12.48
C GLU A 170 3.91 10.64 -11.02
N THR A 171 2.92 10.87 -10.15
CA THR A 171 3.17 11.19 -8.74
C THR A 171 3.69 9.99 -7.94
N ARG A 172 3.21 8.78 -8.24
CA ARG A 172 3.73 7.54 -7.67
C ARG A 172 5.23 7.37 -7.95
N GLN A 173 5.65 7.59 -9.20
CA GLN A 173 7.07 7.54 -9.58
C GLN A 173 7.89 8.61 -8.85
N GLU A 174 7.33 9.81 -8.69
CA GLU A 174 7.98 10.91 -8.01
C GLU A 174 8.16 10.65 -6.51
N ILE A 175 7.14 10.09 -5.82
CA ILE A 175 7.26 9.67 -4.42
C ILE A 175 8.39 8.64 -4.26
N ARG A 176 8.45 7.65 -5.17
CA ARG A 176 9.51 6.64 -5.14
C ARG A 176 10.90 7.26 -5.34
N ARG A 177 11.02 8.18 -6.30
CA ARG A 177 12.28 8.92 -6.54
C ARG A 177 12.71 9.68 -5.29
N ILE A 178 11.82 10.47 -4.72
CA ILE A 178 12.08 11.25 -3.51
C ILE A 178 12.54 10.35 -2.35
N GLN A 179 11.85 9.24 -2.13
CA GLN A 179 12.20 8.28 -1.10
C GLN A 179 13.61 7.69 -1.29
N LYS A 180 13.96 7.34 -2.54
CA LYS A 180 15.30 6.83 -2.89
C LYS A 180 16.40 7.88 -2.71
N GLU A 181 16.17 9.11 -3.16
CA GLU A 181 17.14 10.20 -3.04
C GLU A 181 17.39 10.63 -1.60
N THR A 182 16.33 10.66 -0.79
CA THR A 182 16.44 11.06 0.62
C THR A 182 16.85 9.93 1.55
N GLY A 183 16.66 8.67 1.15
CA GLY A 183 16.93 7.49 1.99
C GLY A 183 15.99 7.38 3.20
N VAL A 184 14.90 8.15 3.23
CA VAL A 184 13.92 8.13 4.33
C VAL A 184 13.20 6.77 4.39
N THR A 185 12.92 6.27 5.59
CA THR A 185 12.03 5.12 5.77
C THR A 185 10.60 5.59 5.55
N ALA A 186 9.85 4.95 4.65
CA ALA A 186 8.51 5.42 4.30
C ALA A 186 7.45 4.34 4.54
N ILE A 187 6.30 4.76 5.08
CA ILE A 187 5.06 3.98 5.09
C ILE A 187 4.09 4.66 4.13
N PHE A 188 3.54 3.86 3.22
CA PHE A 188 2.59 4.29 2.20
C PHE A 188 1.27 3.53 2.38
N VAL A 189 0.21 4.22 2.80
CA VAL A 189 -1.11 3.62 2.92
C VAL A 189 -1.85 3.75 1.60
N THR A 190 -2.42 2.66 1.13
CA THR A 190 -3.30 2.63 -0.04
C THR A 190 -4.29 1.46 0.03
N HIS A 191 -5.40 1.58 -0.69
CA HIS A 191 -6.32 0.47 -0.98
C HIS A 191 -6.15 -0.04 -2.43
N ASP A 192 -5.30 0.62 -3.21
CA ASP A 192 -5.02 0.27 -4.60
C ASP A 192 -3.81 -0.68 -4.67
N GLN A 193 -4.07 -1.90 -5.16
CA GLN A 193 -3.03 -2.93 -5.27
C GLN A 193 -1.96 -2.56 -6.31
N GLU A 194 -2.33 -1.86 -7.40
CA GLU A 194 -1.36 -1.45 -8.43
C GLU A 194 -0.38 -0.42 -7.87
N GLU A 195 -0.87 0.52 -7.06
CA GLU A 195 -0.01 1.46 -6.36
C GLU A 195 0.99 0.72 -5.46
N ALA A 196 0.50 -0.17 -4.59
CA ALA A 196 1.35 -0.92 -3.67
C ALA A 196 2.37 -1.78 -4.39
N MET A 197 1.96 -2.52 -5.44
CA MET A 197 2.83 -3.39 -6.23
C MET A 197 3.96 -2.62 -6.94
N CYS A 198 3.69 -1.41 -7.41
CA CYS A 198 4.66 -0.62 -8.17
C CYS A 198 5.64 0.18 -7.32
N ILE A 199 5.24 0.64 -6.12
CA ILE A 199 6.06 1.59 -5.35
C ILE A 199 6.89 0.93 -4.26
N SER A 200 6.45 -0.23 -3.73
CA SER A 200 6.94 -0.76 -2.47
C SER A 200 8.18 -1.63 -2.60
N ASP A 201 8.99 -1.64 -1.56
CA ASP A 201 9.99 -2.68 -1.32
C ASP A 201 9.33 -3.91 -0.68
N GLU A 202 8.31 -3.69 0.20
CA GLU A 202 7.50 -4.72 0.85
C GLU A 202 6.06 -4.25 0.97
N ILE A 203 5.12 -5.20 0.92
CA ILE A 203 3.69 -4.97 1.10
C ILE A 203 3.24 -5.68 2.37
N VAL A 204 2.55 -4.96 3.23
CA VAL A 204 1.83 -5.48 4.40
C VAL A 204 0.35 -5.50 4.05
N LEU A 205 -0.17 -6.67 3.70
CA LEU A 205 -1.60 -6.83 3.43
C LEU A 205 -2.36 -7.02 4.74
N MET A 206 -3.35 -6.16 4.97
CA MET A 206 -4.16 -6.13 6.18
C MET A 206 -5.62 -6.46 5.89
N LYS A 207 -6.26 -7.15 6.84
CA LYS A 207 -7.70 -7.39 6.86
C LYS A 207 -8.18 -7.43 8.31
N ASP A 208 -9.30 -6.77 8.60
CA ASP A 208 -9.98 -6.81 9.92
C ASP A 208 -9.02 -6.53 11.09
N GLY A 209 -8.17 -5.52 10.95
CA GLY A 209 -7.19 -5.11 11.96
C GLY A 209 -5.98 -6.04 12.13
N ALA A 210 -5.82 -7.06 11.30
CA ALA A 210 -4.75 -8.05 11.38
C ALA A 210 -3.91 -8.08 10.09
N ILE A 211 -2.63 -8.40 10.23
CA ILE A 211 -1.73 -8.64 9.10
C ILE A 211 -2.04 -10.03 8.52
N GLN A 212 -2.26 -10.08 7.22
CA GLN A 212 -2.49 -11.31 6.47
C GLN A 212 -1.21 -11.87 5.86
N GLN A 213 -0.38 -11.00 5.29
CA GLN A 213 0.93 -11.37 4.72
C GLN A 213 1.84 -10.13 4.67
N VAL A 214 3.13 -10.35 4.85
CA VAL A 214 4.20 -9.37 4.60
C VAL A 214 5.17 -10.00 3.62
N SER A 215 5.32 -9.41 2.44
CA SER A 215 6.20 -9.94 1.39
C SER A 215 6.60 -8.85 0.40
N SER A 216 7.60 -9.16 -0.45
CA SER A 216 7.86 -8.33 -1.63
C SER A 216 6.65 -8.34 -2.59
N PRO A 217 6.51 -7.33 -3.49
CA PRO A 217 5.45 -7.31 -4.49
C PRO A 217 5.40 -8.59 -5.34
N THR A 218 6.53 -9.09 -5.79
CA THR A 218 6.59 -10.32 -6.56
C THR A 218 6.15 -11.54 -5.75
N ASP A 219 6.62 -11.65 -4.52
CA ASP A 219 6.34 -12.82 -3.70
C ASP A 219 4.88 -12.88 -3.22
N ILE A 220 4.26 -11.75 -2.86
CA ILE A 220 2.85 -11.74 -2.46
C ILE A 220 1.90 -12.15 -3.61
N TYR A 221 2.29 -11.88 -4.87
CA TYR A 221 1.55 -12.29 -6.05
C TYR A 221 1.75 -13.77 -6.39
N MET A 222 2.99 -14.25 -6.36
CA MET A 222 3.36 -15.61 -6.75
C MET A 222 3.06 -16.63 -5.66
N ASN A 223 3.25 -16.27 -4.39
CA ASN A 223 3.16 -17.16 -3.23
C ASN A 223 2.18 -16.64 -2.16
N PRO A 224 0.88 -16.47 -2.49
CA PRO A 224 -0.12 -16.05 -1.50
C PRO A 224 -0.30 -17.14 -0.43
N ILE A 225 -0.19 -16.76 0.85
CA ILE A 225 -0.24 -17.73 1.96
C ILE A 225 -1.64 -18.22 2.32
N ASN A 226 -2.68 -17.54 1.85
CA ASN A 226 -4.07 -17.93 2.10
C ASN A 226 -4.98 -17.46 0.97
N LYS A 227 -6.25 -17.95 1.00
CA LYS A 227 -7.24 -17.64 -0.03
C LYS A 227 -7.55 -16.14 -0.13
N PHE A 228 -7.57 -15.41 1.00
CA PHE A 228 -7.83 -13.97 0.98
C PHE A 228 -6.74 -13.21 0.23
N VAL A 229 -5.47 -13.49 0.53
CA VAL A 229 -4.33 -12.88 -0.19
C VAL A 229 -4.40 -13.19 -1.67
N ALA A 230 -4.66 -14.46 -2.02
CA ALA A 230 -4.76 -14.91 -3.40
C ALA A 230 -5.88 -14.21 -4.19
N SER A 231 -7.04 -13.95 -3.55
CA SER A 231 -8.16 -13.26 -4.19
C SER A 231 -7.97 -11.74 -4.23
N PHE A 232 -7.34 -11.16 -3.20
CA PHE A 232 -7.18 -9.71 -3.11
C PHE A 232 -6.09 -9.18 -4.05
N ILE A 233 -5.03 -9.97 -4.26
CA ILE A 233 -3.88 -9.58 -5.09
C ILE A 233 -4.06 -10.12 -6.51
N GLY A 234 -4.04 -9.23 -7.49
CA GLY A 234 -4.22 -9.51 -8.92
C GLY A 234 -5.56 -8.97 -9.46
N SER A 235 -5.55 -8.56 -10.72
CA SER A 235 -6.73 -8.11 -11.45
C SER A 235 -6.66 -8.72 -12.87
N PRO A 236 -7.57 -9.63 -13.21
CA PRO A 236 -8.68 -10.17 -12.42
C PRO A 236 -8.29 -10.96 -11.18
N GLU A 237 -9.26 -11.15 -10.27
CA GLU A 237 -9.06 -12.02 -9.10
C GLU A 237 -8.69 -13.45 -9.51
N MET A 238 -7.95 -14.15 -8.63
CA MET A 238 -7.62 -15.58 -8.83
C MET A 238 -8.89 -16.43 -8.88
N ASN A 239 -8.94 -17.32 -9.85
CA ASN A 239 -10.01 -18.33 -9.92
C ASN A 239 -9.80 -19.44 -8.88
N PHE A 240 -10.89 -19.87 -8.22
CA PHE A 240 -10.83 -20.96 -7.24
C PHE A 240 -11.68 -22.13 -7.69
N ILE A 241 -11.03 -23.28 -7.90
CA ILE A 241 -11.62 -24.52 -8.38
C ILE A 241 -11.64 -25.53 -7.22
N ASN A 242 -12.82 -26.02 -6.85
CA ASN A 242 -12.93 -27.10 -5.87
C ASN A 242 -12.69 -28.44 -6.55
N VAL A 243 -11.82 -29.27 -5.97
CA VAL A 243 -11.44 -30.56 -6.51
C VAL A 243 -11.61 -31.61 -5.43
N ASP A 244 -12.29 -32.73 -5.76
CA ASP A 244 -12.33 -33.91 -4.90
C ASP A 244 -11.04 -34.70 -5.06
N LEU A 245 -10.50 -35.18 -3.93
CA LEU A 245 -9.23 -35.89 -3.87
C LEU A 245 -9.44 -37.36 -3.50
N LYS A 246 -8.73 -38.24 -4.19
CA LYS A 246 -8.58 -39.64 -3.81
C LYS A 246 -7.11 -40.05 -3.90
N ASP A 247 -6.55 -40.47 -2.77
CA ASP A 247 -5.15 -40.93 -2.65
C ASP A 247 -4.08 -39.93 -3.19
N GLY A 248 -4.36 -38.63 -3.04
CA GLY A 248 -3.46 -37.55 -3.53
C GLY A 248 -3.64 -37.25 -5.01
N VAL A 249 -4.65 -37.76 -5.65
CA VAL A 249 -5.03 -37.46 -7.03
C VAL A 249 -6.36 -36.69 -7.01
N GLY A 250 -6.37 -35.53 -7.65
CA GLY A 250 -7.56 -34.70 -7.89
C GLY A 250 -8.07 -34.92 -9.30
N THR A 251 -9.37 -35.02 -9.47
CA THR A 251 -10.02 -35.11 -10.78
C THR A 251 -11.07 -34.03 -10.94
N LEU A 252 -11.06 -33.39 -12.09
CA LEU A 252 -12.06 -32.41 -12.49
C LEU A 252 -12.28 -32.52 -14.01
N ASP A 253 -13.44 -33.02 -14.44
CA ASP A 253 -13.73 -33.42 -15.82
C ASP A 253 -12.66 -34.38 -16.38
N THR A 254 -11.93 -33.90 -17.42
CA THR A 254 -10.85 -34.69 -18.07
C THR A 254 -9.47 -34.36 -17.50
N LEU A 255 -9.39 -33.42 -16.52
CA LEU A 255 -8.13 -33.07 -15.85
C LEU A 255 -7.85 -33.99 -14.68
N THR A 256 -6.63 -34.50 -14.63
CA THR A 256 -6.09 -35.24 -13.48
C THR A 256 -4.91 -34.46 -12.93
N MET A 257 -4.95 -34.20 -11.62
CA MET A 257 -3.93 -33.48 -10.88
C MET A 257 -3.28 -34.42 -9.88
N GLU A 258 -1.99 -34.61 -10.00
CA GLU A 258 -1.21 -35.51 -9.13
C GLU A 258 -0.44 -34.73 -8.06
N ASN A 259 0.16 -35.44 -7.12
CA ASN A 259 0.99 -34.87 -6.04
C ASN A 259 0.24 -33.94 -5.07
N LEU A 260 -1.06 -34.14 -4.91
CA LEU A 260 -1.88 -33.42 -3.94
C LEU A 260 -1.83 -34.11 -2.57
N PRO A 261 -2.24 -33.42 -1.47
CA PRO A 261 -2.20 -34.01 -0.11
C PRO A 261 -3.03 -35.29 -0.01
N LYS A 262 -2.39 -36.43 0.30
CA LYS A 262 -3.05 -37.75 0.41
C LYS A 262 -4.01 -37.88 1.59
N ASN A 263 -3.84 -37.03 2.61
CA ASN A 263 -4.66 -37.05 3.82
C ASN A 263 -5.89 -36.11 3.77
N LYS A 264 -6.24 -35.60 2.59
CA LYS A 264 -7.39 -34.74 2.35
C LYS A 264 -8.31 -35.36 1.30
N ASN A 265 -9.60 -35.13 1.46
CA ASN A 265 -10.63 -35.58 0.50
C ASN A 265 -11.06 -34.45 -0.46
N LYS A 266 -10.63 -33.20 -0.19
CA LYS A 266 -10.95 -32.03 -1.00
C LYS A 266 -9.79 -31.05 -1.00
N ALA A 267 -9.60 -30.35 -2.12
CA ALA A 267 -8.70 -29.21 -2.25
C ALA A 267 -9.39 -28.06 -2.98
N ILE A 268 -8.82 -26.87 -2.81
CA ILE A 268 -9.14 -25.69 -3.61
C ILE A 268 -7.89 -25.36 -4.39
N ILE A 269 -8.00 -25.30 -5.70
CA ILE A 269 -6.92 -24.94 -6.59
C ILE A 269 -7.14 -23.49 -7.04
N GLY A 270 -6.15 -22.63 -6.81
CA GLY A 270 -6.12 -21.26 -7.31
C GLY A 270 -5.42 -21.21 -8.66
N VAL A 271 -6.05 -20.59 -9.65
CA VAL A 271 -5.48 -20.39 -10.98
C VAL A 271 -5.65 -18.92 -11.36
N ARG A 272 -4.55 -18.26 -11.75
CA ARG A 272 -4.61 -16.88 -12.25
C ARG A 272 -5.30 -16.85 -13.62
N ALA A 273 -5.92 -15.73 -13.95
CA ALA A 273 -6.62 -15.57 -15.23
C ALA A 273 -5.70 -15.72 -16.45
N GLU A 274 -4.46 -15.31 -16.32
CA GLU A 274 -3.40 -15.41 -17.32
C GLU A 274 -2.78 -16.81 -17.46
N ASP A 275 -2.99 -17.69 -16.46
CA ASP A 275 -2.45 -19.05 -16.45
C ASP A 275 -3.40 -20.06 -17.10
N PHE A 276 -4.57 -19.61 -17.57
CA PHE A 276 -5.46 -20.46 -18.36
C PHE A 276 -5.02 -20.50 -19.82
N GLU A 277 -5.03 -21.70 -20.39
CA GLU A 277 -4.76 -21.92 -21.80
C GLU A 277 -5.90 -22.69 -22.47
N VAL A 278 -6.11 -22.45 -23.77
CA VAL A 278 -7.04 -23.24 -24.58
C VAL A 278 -6.34 -24.53 -24.99
N ALA A 279 -6.92 -25.67 -24.63
CA ALA A 279 -6.35 -27.00 -24.87
C ALA A 279 -7.41 -27.98 -25.43
N GLU A 280 -6.95 -29.07 -26.02
CA GLU A 280 -7.85 -30.16 -26.48
C GLU A 280 -8.44 -30.97 -25.32
N LYS A 281 -7.75 -30.98 -24.18
CA LYS A 281 -8.19 -31.64 -22.94
C LYS A 281 -8.18 -30.63 -21.81
N GLY A 282 -9.25 -30.60 -21.02
CA GLY A 282 -9.36 -29.65 -19.91
C GLY A 282 -10.77 -29.53 -19.40
N LEU A 283 -11.08 -28.39 -18.84
CA LEU A 283 -12.42 -28.00 -18.44
C LEU A 283 -13.24 -27.63 -19.69
N ASN A 284 -14.35 -28.30 -19.90
CA ASN A 284 -15.29 -27.90 -20.92
C ASN A 284 -16.05 -26.65 -20.47
N THR A 285 -15.67 -25.51 -20.98
CA THR A 285 -16.24 -24.20 -20.63
C THR A 285 -16.99 -23.58 -21.79
N LYS A 286 -18.01 -22.78 -21.47
CA LYS A 286 -18.70 -21.92 -22.44
C LYS A 286 -18.28 -20.48 -22.22
N VAL A 287 -17.91 -19.78 -23.28
CA VAL A 287 -17.65 -18.33 -23.21
C VAL A 287 -19.00 -17.61 -23.02
N VAL A 288 -19.13 -16.86 -21.92
CA VAL A 288 -20.32 -16.07 -21.57
C VAL A 288 -20.15 -14.63 -22.04
N THR A 289 -19.00 -14.01 -21.71
CA THR A 289 -18.67 -12.64 -22.14
C THR A 289 -17.25 -12.53 -22.61
N VAL A 290 -17.00 -11.51 -23.46
CA VAL A 290 -15.69 -11.11 -23.93
C VAL A 290 -15.55 -9.61 -23.75
N GLU A 291 -14.63 -9.19 -22.90
CA GLU A 291 -14.28 -7.79 -22.68
C GLU A 291 -12.94 -7.49 -23.37
N ILE A 292 -12.91 -6.42 -24.18
CA ILE A 292 -11.70 -6.02 -24.94
C ILE A 292 -10.97 -4.95 -24.14
N LEU A 293 -9.79 -5.28 -23.64
CA LEU A 293 -8.93 -4.40 -22.83
C LEU A 293 -7.66 -4.04 -23.64
N GLY A 294 -7.85 -3.42 -24.80
CA GLY A 294 -6.74 -3.07 -25.70
C GLY A 294 -6.13 -4.30 -26.40
N ARG A 295 -4.96 -4.75 -25.96
CA ARG A 295 -4.29 -5.96 -26.48
C ARG A 295 -4.75 -7.25 -25.79
N GLU A 296 -5.40 -7.10 -24.66
CA GLU A 296 -5.87 -8.20 -23.83
C GLU A 296 -7.37 -8.39 -24.03
N ARG A 297 -7.83 -9.61 -23.86
CA ARG A 297 -9.26 -9.97 -23.82
C ARG A 297 -9.51 -10.72 -22.54
N LEU A 298 -10.43 -10.19 -21.75
CA LEU A 298 -10.92 -10.89 -20.55
C LEU A 298 -12.15 -11.69 -20.94
N LEU A 299 -12.04 -13.01 -20.87
CA LEU A 299 -13.13 -13.94 -21.09
C LEU A 299 -13.76 -14.30 -19.76
N THR A 300 -15.10 -14.27 -19.70
CA THR A 300 -15.84 -14.96 -18.65
C THR A 300 -16.27 -16.31 -19.19
N LEU A 301 -15.80 -17.36 -18.54
CA LEU A 301 -16.06 -18.75 -18.88
C LEU A 301 -17.04 -19.33 -17.87
N GLU A 302 -18.03 -20.10 -18.32
CA GLU A 302 -18.96 -20.81 -17.44
C GLU A 302 -18.69 -22.30 -17.51
N HIS A 303 -18.62 -22.97 -16.35
CA HIS A 303 -18.52 -24.39 -16.20
C HIS A 303 -19.29 -24.86 -14.94
N ALA A 304 -20.23 -25.77 -15.10
CA ALA A 304 -21.04 -26.36 -14.01
C ALA A 304 -21.69 -25.29 -13.09
N GLY A 305 -22.21 -24.20 -13.69
CA GLY A 305 -22.87 -23.10 -12.96
C GLY A 305 -21.92 -22.17 -12.19
N LYS A 306 -20.60 -22.22 -12.48
CA LYS A 306 -19.59 -21.32 -11.93
C LYS A 306 -18.90 -20.56 -13.04
N GLU A 307 -18.57 -19.31 -12.76
CA GLU A 307 -17.82 -18.45 -13.65
C GLU A 307 -16.34 -18.44 -13.31
N TYR A 308 -15.50 -18.38 -14.35
CA TYR A 308 -14.06 -18.25 -14.29
C TYR A 308 -13.59 -17.14 -15.22
N LYS A 309 -12.54 -16.46 -14.84
CA LYS A 309 -11.93 -15.40 -15.64
C LYS A 309 -10.64 -15.91 -16.31
N MET A 310 -10.55 -15.72 -17.61
CA MET A 310 -9.37 -16.07 -18.40
C MET A 310 -8.88 -14.84 -19.15
N LEU A 311 -7.59 -14.54 -19.07
CA LEU A 311 -6.96 -13.44 -19.78
C LEU A 311 -6.22 -13.99 -21.00
N VAL A 312 -6.57 -13.48 -22.18
CA VAL A 312 -5.95 -13.90 -23.46
C VAL A 312 -5.26 -12.72 -24.09
N TYR A 313 -4.01 -12.94 -24.45
CA TYR A 313 -3.23 -11.96 -25.20
C TYR A 313 -3.42 -12.17 -26.71
N ARG A 314 -3.50 -11.07 -27.46
CA ARG A 314 -3.69 -11.09 -28.92
C ARG A 314 -2.36 -11.30 -29.64
#